data_1ef83e62e5f99b697bf7521cb41e2509
#
_entry.id   1ef83e62e5f99b697bf7521cb41e2509
#
_cell.length_a   1.000
_cell.length_b   1.000
_cell.length_c   1.000
_cell.angle_alpha   90.00
_cell.angle_beta   90.00
_cell.angle_gamma   90.00
#
_symmetry.space_group_name_H-M   'P 1'
#
loop_
_entity.id
_entity.type
_entity.pdbx_description
1 polymer ?
#
loop_
_entity_poly.entity_id
_entity_poly.type
_entity_poly.pdbx_seq_one_letter_code
_entity_poly.pdbx_strand_id
1 'polypeptide(L)'
;MADVDARMASELRDAPQAVARQAEDLRAPLADLAARLREKPPHHVVTCARGSSAHAATFGKHLIERTLGLPVGAAAPSITTVYRKPLKLAGQFFLAVSQSGSSDDLVEHAAAARQAGALTAALVNITDSRLARACEIVLPIGAGPERSVAATKTFVASLAALMRLTALWTGDRVAAFGGRAHRVRVTLRRWRGRSASRPRAAERRTARP
;
A
#
# COMPACT_ATOMS: atom_id res chain seq x y z
N MET A 1 -13.96 21.57 13.71
CA MET A 1 -12.80 21.64 12.77
C MET A 1 -11.48 21.54 13.51
N ALA A 2 -11.17 22.34 14.51
CA ALA A 2 -9.88 22.28 15.24
C ALA A 2 -9.52 20.91 15.86
N ASP A 3 -10.49 20.15 16.36
CA ASP A 3 -10.24 18.82 16.94
C ASP A 3 -9.92 17.73 15.89
N VAL A 4 -10.48 17.84 14.69
CA VAL A 4 -10.21 16.93 13.55
C VAL A 4 -8.79 17.14 13.04
N ASP A 5 -8.36 18.38 12.88
CA ASP A 5 -7.02 18.75 12.42
C ASP A 5 -5.95 18.33 13.44
N ALA A 6 -6.23 18.50 14.75
CA ALA A 6 -5.35 18.07 15.83
C ALA A 6 -5.18 16.53 15.85
N ARG A 7 -6.26 15.79 15.62
CA ARG A 7 -6.28 14.33 15.60
C ARG A 7 -5.49 13.78 14.41
N MET A 8 -5.75 14.29 13.22
CA MET A 8 -5.01 13.92 12.00
C MET A 8 -3.52 14.22 12.11
N ALA A 9 -3.16 15.40 12.67
CA ALA A 9 -1.76 15.74 12.89
C ALA A 9 -1.07 14.82 13.90
N SER A 10 -1.77 14.37 14.94
CA SER A 10 -1.27 13.38 15.91
C SER A 10 -1.04 12.03 15.25
N GLU A 11 -2.01 11.52 14.50
CA GLU A 11 -1.91 10.25 13.78
C GLU A 11 -0.80 10.27 12.72
N LEU A 12 -0.60 11.40 12.03
CA LEU A 12 0.51 11.55 11.08
C LEU A 12 1.88 11.49 11.78
N ARG A 13 2.01 12.06 12.98
CA ARG A 13 3.26 11.99 13.76
C ARG A 13 3.56 10.58 14.26
N ASP A 14 2.54 9.74 14.45
CA ASP A 14 2.68 8.33 14.84
C ASP A 14 3.09 7.41 13.68
N ALA A 15 3.01 7.87 12.43
CA ALA A 15 3.30 7.05 11.26
C ALA A 15 4.71 6.41 11.26
N PRO A 16 5.80 7.10 11.67
CA PRO A 16 7.12 6.47 11.73
C PRO A 16 7.19 5.28 12.70
N GLN A 17 6.55 5.39 13.86
CA GLN A 17 6.48 4.34 14.87
C GLN A 17 5.61 3.17 14.37
N ALA A 18 4.48 3.46 13.72
CA ALA A 18 3.64 2.45 13.10
C ALA A 18 4.42 1.64 12.05
N VAL A 19 5.17 2.29 11.18
CA VAL A 19 6.03 1.63 10.17
C VAL A 19 7.14 0.81 10.82
N ALA A 20 7.69 1.24 11.96
CA ALA A 20 8.71 0.49 12.68
C ALA A 20 8.13 -0.80 13.28
N ARG A 21 6.99 -0.73 13.98
CA ARG A 21 6.28 -1.91 14.52
C ARG A 21 5.88 -2.88 13.42
N GLN A 22 5.29 -2.38 12.35
CA GLN A 22 4.89 -3.17 11.20
C GLN A 22 6.00 -4.06 10.65
N ALA A 23 7.26 -3.63 10.71
CA ALA A 23 8.39 -4.39 10.17
C ALA A 23 8.53 -5.77 10.81
N GLU A 24 8.23 -5.90 12.09
CA GLU A 24 8.26 -7.18 12.80
C GLU A 24 7.01 -8.03 12.46
N ASP A 25 5.83 -7.44 12.52
CA ASP A 25 4.57 -8.14 12.25
C ASP A 25 4.50 -8.68 10.81
N LEU A 26 5.11 -7.97 9.86
CA LEU A 26 5.15 -8.37 8.45
C LEU A 26 6.25 -9.37 8.11
N ARG A 27 7.25 -9.60 8.97
CA ARG A 27 8.44 -10.40 8.63
C ARG A 27 8.08 -11.80 8.15
N ALA A 28 7.31 -12.52 8.93
CA ALA A 28 6.93 -13.90 8.61
C ALA A 28 5.94 -13.98 7.42
N PRO A 29 4.79 -13.25 7.41
CA PRO A 29 3.84 -13.38 6.32
C PRO A 29 4.38 -12.87 4.97
N LEU A 30 5.25 -11.85 4.96
CA LEU A 30 5.91 -11.41 3.73
C LEU A 30 6.96 -12.41 3.24
N ALA A 31 7.67 -13.09 4.14
CA ALA A 31 8.64 -14.11 3.75
C ALA A 31 7.95 -15.31 3.10
N ASP A 32 6.82 -15.76 3.66
CA ASP A 32 5.99 -16.82 3.09
C ASP A 32 5.45 -16.41 1.71
N LEU A 33 4.78 -15.26 1.61
CA LEU A 33 4.25 -14.77 0.34
C LEU A 33 5.36 -14.64 -0.73
N ALA A 34 6.50 -14.04 -0.38
CA ALA A 34 7.60 -13.86 -1.32
C ALA A 34 8.22 -15.20 -1.76
N ALA A 35 8.27 -16.20 -0.88
CA ALA A 35 8.72 -17.54 -1.24
C ALA A 35 7.77 -18.19 -2.25
N ARG A 36 6.47 -18.17 -1.99
CA ARG A 36 5.43 -18.71 -2.89
C ARG A 36 5.43 -18.02 -4.25
N LEU A 37 5.56 -16.68 -4.28
CA LEU A 37 5.63 -15.90 -5.51
C LEU A 37 6.90 -16.17 -6.34
N ARG A 38 8.01 -16.57 -5.71
CA ARG A 38 9.24 -16.97 -6.41
C ARG A 38 9.16 -18.41 -6.89
N GLU A 39 8.55 -19.30 -6.13
CA GLU A 39 8.35 -20.70 -6.49
C GLU A 39 7.41 -20.85 -7.70
N LYS A 40 6.32 -20.09 -7.70
CA LYS A 40 5.33 -20.08 -8.78
C LYS A 40 5.08 -18.63 -9.22
N PRO A 41 5.95 -18.06 -10.07
CA PRO A 41 5.83 -16.67 -10.50
C PRO A 41 4.52 -16.43 -11.27
N PRO A 42 3.70 -15.45 -10.86
CA PRO A 42 2.51 -15.09 -11.62
C PRO A 42 2.91 -14.32 -12.89
N HIS A 43 2.09 -14.41 -13.93
CA HIS A 43 2.26 -13.57 -15.12
C HIS A 43 1.65 -12.17 -14.94
N HIS A 44 0.67 -12.04 -14.06
CA HIS A 44 -0.03 -10.80 -13.77
C HIS A 44 -0.27 -10.66 -12.26
N VAL A 45 -0.30 -9.41 -11.80
CA VAL A 45 -0.79 -9.07 -10.48
C VAL A 45 -2.09 -8.29 -10.62
N VAL A 46 -3.08 -8.64 -9.82
CA VAL A 46 -4.35 -7.92 -9.75
C VAL A 46 -4.45 -7.25 -8.39
N THR A 47 -4.62 -5.94 -8.35
CA THR A 47 -4.85 -5.20 -7.11
C THR A 47 -6.30 -4.83 -6.95
N CYS A 48 -6.84 -4.89 -5.73
CA CYS A 48 -8.20 -4.52 -5.42
C CYS A 48 -8.23 -3.63 -4.18
N ALA A 49 -8.71 -2.40 -4.32
CA ALA A 49 -8.72 -1.43 -3.24
C ALA A 49 -9.71 -0.28 -3.51
N ARG A 50 -10.06 0.50 -2.48
CA ARG A 50 -10.94 1.68 -2.60
C ARG A 50 -10.35 2.88 -1.85
N GLY A 51 -10.79 4.09 -2.22
CA GLY A 51 -10.37 5.32 -1.57
C GLY A 51 -8.85 5.49 -1.49
N SER A 52 -8.33 5.91 -0.36
CA SER A 52 -6.88 6.11 -0.14
C SER A 52 -6.07 4.82 -0.35
N SER A 53 -6.65 3.66 -0.05
CA SER A 53 -6.00 2.35 -0.30
C SER A 53 -5.79 2.08 -1.79
N ALA A 54 -6.64 2.61 -2.69
CA ALA A 54 -6.43 2.49 -4.13
C ALA A 54 -5.19 3.27 -4.60
N HIS A 55 -4.91 4.43 -4.00
CA HIS A 55 -3.67 5.17 -4.27
C HIS A 55 -2.43 4.44 -3.75
N ALA A 56 -2.52 3.77 -2.59
CA ALA A 56 -1.46 2.89 -2.13
C ALA A 56 -1.25 1.70 -3.08
N ALA A 57 -2.33 1.07 -3.55
CA ALA A 57 -2.24 -0.01 -4.54
C ALA A 57 -1.63 0.47 -5.87
N THR A 58 -1.94 1.68 -6.33
CA THR A 58 -1.31 2.30 -7.50
C THR A 58 0.20 2.50 -7.30
N PHE A 59 0.63 2.93 -6.12
CA PHE A 59 2.05 2.99 -5.79
C PHE A 59 2.70 1.59 -5.85
N GLY A 60 2.04 0.57 -5.28
CA GLY A 60 2.49 -0.83 -5.34
C GLY A 60 2.58 -1.33 -6.78
N LYS A 61 1.62 -0.98 -7.64
CA LYS A 61 1.67 -1.25 -9.08
C LYS A 61 2.99 -0.75 -9.69
N HIS A 62 3.29 0.53 -9.52
CA HIS A 62 4.52 1.11 -10.08
C HIS A 62 5.79 0.45 -9.55
N LEU A 63 5.81 0.06 -8.27
CA LEU A 63 6.94 -0.67 -7.70
C LEU A 63 7.12 -2.03 -8.37
N ILE A 64 6.05 -2.83 -8.46
CA ILE A 64 6.07 -4.18 -9.03
C ILE A 64 6.45 -4.13 -10.52
N GLU A 65 5.81 -3.27 -11.31
CA GLU A 65 6.11 -3.12 -12.73
C GLU A 65 7.57 -2.69 -12.96
N ARG A 66 8.05 -1.72 -12.19
CA ARG A 66 9.42 -1.21 -12.32
C ARG A 66 10.49 -2.22 -11.93
N THR A 67 10.24 -3.03 -10.89
CA THR A 67 11.30 -3.88 -10.30
C THR A 67 11.24 -5.33 -10.78
N LEU A 68 10.05 -5.81 -11.11
CA LEU A 68 9.80 -7.21 -11.49
C LEU A 68 9.40 -7.36 -12.96
N GLY A 69 9.03 -6.26 -13.63
CA GLY A 69 8.53 -6.29 -15.01
C GLY A 69 7.16 -6.96 -15.16
N LEU A 70 6.46 -7.22 -14.04
CA LEU A 70 5.16 -7.87 -14.05
C LEU A 70 4.04 -6.83 -14.23
N PRO A 71 3.13 -7.01 -15.22
CA PRO A 71 2.00 -6.12 -15.39
C PRO A 71 1.04 -6.21 -14.19
N VAL A 72 0.53 -5.05 -13.76
CA VAL A 72 -0.39 -4.95 -12.63
C VAL A 72 -1.68 -4.27 -13.07
N GLY A 73 -2.80 -4.96 -12.96
CA GLY A 73 -4.14 -4.45 -13.23
C GLY A 73 -4.88 -4.08 -11.94
N ALA A 74 -5.69 -3.03 -11.99
CA ALA A 74 -6.65 -2.75 -10.94
C ALA A 74 -7.95 -3.53 -11.21
N ALA A 75 -8.45 -4.24 -10.20
CA ALA A 75 -9.72 -4.96 -10.31
C ALA A 75 -10.90 -3.98 -10.34
N ALA A 76 -11.95 -4.41 -11.04
CA ALA A 76 -13.27 -3.80 -10.99
C ALA A 76 -14.22 -4.74 -10.22
N PRO A 77 -14.45 -4.54 -8.92
CA PRO A 77 -15.28 -5.45 -8.11
C PRO A 77 -16.70 -5.66 -8.65
N SER A 78 -17.24 -4.69 -9.36
CA SER A 78 -18.56 -4.81 -10.02
C SER A 78 -18.67 -5.99 -10.98
N ILE A 79 -17.57 -6.48 -11.53
CA ILE A 79 -17.56 -7.65 -12.41
C ILE A 79 -18.10 -8.88 -11.68
N THR A 80 -17.73 -9.07 -10.42
CA THR A 80 -18.24 -10.18 -9.60
C THR A 80 -19.54 -9.84 -8.88
N THR A 81 -19.62 -8.65 -8.27
CA THR A 81 -20.73 -8.27 -7.39
C THR A 81 -22.01 -7.94 -8.16
N VAL A 82 -21.91 -7.31 -9.31
CA VAL A 82 -23.06 -6.87 -10.13
C VAL A 82 -23.26 -7.78 -11.34
N TYR A 83 -22.21 -7.95 -12.16
CA TYR A 83 -22.30 -8.71 -13.41
C TYR A 83 -22.18 -10.22 -13.23
N ARG A 84 -21.84 -10.71 -12.03
CA ARG A 84 -21.74 -12.13 -11.69
C ARG A 84 -20.86 -12.93 -12.66
N LYS A 85 -19.84 -12.31 -13.23
CA LYS A 85 -18.92 -12.97 -14.16
C LYS A 85 -17.82 -13.71 -13.40
N PRO A 86 -17.52 -14.96 -13.73
CA PRO A 86 -16.42 -15.69 -13.15
C PRO A 86 -15.08 -15.07 -13.56
N LEU A 87 -14.13 -15.04 -12.63
CA LEU A 87 -12.78 -14.55 -12.88
C LEU A 87 -11.92 -15.67 -13.50
N LYS A 88 -10.92 -15.27 -14.30
CA LYS A 88 -9.91 -16.17 -14.85
C LYS A 88 -8.55 -15.78 -14.28
N LEU A 89 -8.29 -16.18 -13.03
CA LEU A 89 -7.10 -15.76 -12.25
C LEU A 89 -6.25 -16.94 -11.79
N ALA A 90 -6.42 -18.13 -12.36
CA ALA A 90 -5.61 -19.30 -11.99
C ALA A 90 -4.11 -19.01 -12.16
N GLY A 91 -3.34 -19.24 -11.09
CA GLY A 91 -1.90 -19.00 -11.07
C GLY A 91 -1.49 -17.52 -11.03
N GLN A 92 -2.42 -16.58 -10.90
CA GLN A 92 -2.11 -15.16 -10.76
C GLN A 92 -2.01 -14.74 -9.29
N PHE A 93 -1.42 -13.58 -9.04
CA PHE A 93 -1.38 -12.98 -7.70
C PHE A 93 -2.46 -11.90 -7.57
N PHE A 94 -3.29 -12.04 -6.56
CA PHE A 94 -4.32 -11.06 -6.20
C PHE A 94 -3.99 -10.41 -4.86
N LEU A 95 -3.91 -9.08 -4.84
CA LEU A 95 -3.59 -8.29 -3.65
C LEU A 95 -4.73 -7.31 -3.34
N ALA A 96 -5.44 -7.55 -2.26
CA ALA A 96 -6.41 -6.59 -1.72
C ALA A 96 -5.75 -5.66 -0.71
N VAL A 97 -6.07 -4.37 -0.78
CA VAL A 97 -5.57 -3.36 0.18
C VAL A 97 -6.74 -2.63 0.81
N SER A 98 -6.87 -2.71 2.13
CA SER A 98 -7.98 -2.07 2.87
C SER A 98 -7.58 -1.76 4.31
N GLN A 99 -8.01 -0.61 4.82
CA GLN A 99 -7.83 -0.28 6.24
C GLN A 99 -8.73 -1.16 7.11
N SER A 100 -10.04 -1.16 6.90
CA SER A 100 -11.01 -1.88 7.73
C SER A 100 -11.22 -3.34 7.33
N GLY A 101 -10.98 -3.68 6.05
CA GLY A 101 -11.28 -5.00 5.51
C GLY A 101 -12.76 -5.40 5.55
N SER A 102 -13.67 -4.41 5.60
CA SER A 102 -15.12 -4.63 5.77
C SER A 102 -15.98 -4.36 4.53
N SER A 103 -15.41 -3.78 3.46
CA SER A 103 -16.15 -3.45 2.24
C SER A 103 -16.64 -4.72 1.53
N ASP A 104 -17.96 -4.88 1.40
CA ASP A 104 -18.57 -6.11 0.87
C ASP A 104 -18.08 -6.47 -0.53
N ASP A 105 -17.95 -5.49 -1.40
CA ASP A 105 -17.48 -5.67 -2.78
C ASP A 105 -16.01 -6.14 -2.85
N LEU A 106 -15.14 -5.68 -1.94
CA LEU A 106 -13.75 -6.15 -1.86
C LEU A 106 -13.71 -7.59 -1.33
N VAL A 107 -14.52 -7.89 -0.32
CA VAL A 107 -14.61 -9.23 0.28
C VAL A 107 -15.12 -10.25 -0.74
N GLU A 108 -16.22 -9.96 -1.44
CA GLU A 108 -16.79 -10.82 -2.45
C GLU A 108 -15.82 -11.03 -3.63
N HIS A 109 -15.16 -9.96 -4.09
CA HIS A 109 -14.21 -10.06 -5.18
C HIS A 109 -12.94 -10.84 -4.81
N ALA A 110 -12.44 -10.69 -3.57
CA ALA A 110 -11.30 -11.47 -3.06
C ALA A 110 -11.64 -12.97 -2.95
N ALA A 111 -12.84 -13.29 -2.44
CA ALA A 111 -13.31 -14.67 -2.37
C ALA A 111 -13.43 -15.29 -3.78
N ALA A 112 -13.98 -14.55 -4.75
CA ALA A 112 -14.07 -14.99 -6.14
C ALA A 112 -12.69 -15.18 -6.78
N ALA A 113 -11.72 -14.30 -6.48
CA ALA A 113 -10.35 -14.43 -6.97
C ALA A 113 -9.68 -15.71 -6.42
N ARG A 114 -9.87 -15.99 -5.13
CA ARG A 114 -9.40 -17.23 -4.52
C ARG A 114 -10.02 -18.48 -5.13
N GLN A 115 -11.35 -18.49 -5.33
CA GLN A 115 -12.06 -19.57 -5.99
C GLN A 115 -11.60 -19.77 -7.45
N ALA A 116 -11.19 -18.70 -8.11
CA ALA A 116 -10.61 -18.73 -9.46
C ALA A 116 -9.14 -19.22 -9.50
N GLY A 117 -8.57 -19.65 -8.38
CA GLY A 117 -7.21 -20.22 -8.29
C GLY A 117 -6.09 -19.19 -8.25
N ALA A 118 -6.38 -17.94 -7.89
CA ALA A 118 -5.34 -16.95 -7.62
C ALA A 118 -4.69 -17.19 -6.24
N LEU A 119 -3.39 -16.92 -6.12
CA LEU A 119 -2.77 -16.70 -4.82
C LEU A 119 -3.26 -15.36 -4.28
N THR A 120 -3.97 -15.37 -3.14
CA THR A 120 -4.62 -14.17 -2.62
C THR A 120 -3.97 -13.67 -1.33
N ALA A 121 -3.70 -12.37 -1.26
CA ALA A 121 -3.23 -11.71 -0.07
C ALA A 121 -4.08 -10.47 0.27
N ALA A 122 -4.32 -10.24 1.56
CA ALA A 122 -4.99 -9.06 2.09
C ALA A 122 -4.01 -8.22 2.91
N LEU A 123 -3.67 -7.03 2.45
CA LEU A 123 -2.96 -6.01 3.22
C LEU A 123 -4.00 -5.20 3.99
N VAL A 124 -4.16 -5.48 5.29
CA VAL A 124 -5.25 -4.95 6.12
C VAL A 124 -4.76 -4.46 7.47
N ASN A 125 -5.42 -3.46 8.04
CA ASN A 125 -5.11 -3.01 9.40
C ASN A 125 -5.87 -3.81 10.47
N ILE A 126 -7.04 -4.35 10.12
CA ILE A 126 -7.84 -5.25 10.96
C ILE A 126 -7.63 -6.68 10.46
N THR A 127 -6.76 -7.42 11.14
CA THR A 127 -6.28 -8.75 10.70
C THR A 127 -7.30 -9.87 10.84
N ASP A 128 -8.34 -9.69 11.63
CA ASP A 128 -9.49 -10.60 11.76
C ASP A 128 -10.71 -10.16 10.95
N SER A 129 -10.54 -9.22 10.01
CA SER A 129 -11.60 -8.70 9.16
C SER A 129 -12.15 -9.75 8.17
N ARG A 130 -13.30 -9.45 7.58
CA ARG A 130 -13.92 -10.29 6.56
C ARG A 130 -13.03 -10.47 5.34
N LEU A 131 -12.33 -9.42 4.92
CA LEU A 131 -11.39 -9.46 3.81
C LEU A 131 -10.17 -10.33 4.13
N ALA A 132 -9.65 -10.24 5.36
CA ALA A 132 -8.55 -11.09 5.82
C ALA A 132 -8.92 -12.58 5.72
N ARG A 133 -10.13 -12.95 6.17
CA ARG A 133 -10.63 -14.33 6.07
C ARG A 133 -10.91 -14.80 4.64
N ALA A 134 -11.20 -13.89 3.73
CA ALA A 134 -11.43 -14.22 2.31
C ALA A 134 -10.13 -14.54 1.56
N CYS A 135 -8.98 -14.05 2.02
CA CYS A 135 -7.68 -14.28 1.40
C CYS A 135 -6.90 -15.42 2.08
N GLU A 136 -5.90 -15.97 1.39
CA GLU A 136 -5.02 -17.02 1.93
C GLU A 136 -3.95 -16.46 2.87
N ILE A 137 -3.43 -15.27 2.53
CA ILE A 137 -2.34 -14.63 3.29
C ILE A 137 -2.82 -13.30 3.81
N VAL A 138 -2.59 -13.05 5.10
CA VAL A 138 -2.89 -11.78 5.76
C VAL A 138 -1.60 -11.03 6.01
N LEU A 139 -1.53 -9.80 5.50
CA LEU A 139 -0.42 -8.87 5.69
C LEU A 139 -0.90 -7.73 6.59
N PRO A 140 -0.44 -7.68 7.86
CA PRO A 140 -0.86 -6.63 8.78
C PRO A 140 -0.29 -5.26 8.38
N ILE A 141 -1.15 -4.26 8.24
CA ILE A 141 -0.71 -2.86 8.09
C ILE A 141 -0.06 -2.37 9.39
N GLY A 142 -0.53 -2.83 10.54
CA GLY A 142 0.08 -2.56 11.84
C GLY A 142 0.04 -1.09 12.28
N ALA A 143 -0.86 -0.27 11.71
CA ALA A 143 -0.95 1.15 12.02
C ALA A 143 -1.66 1.45 13.35
N GLY A 144 -2.31 0.44 13.95
CA GLY A 144 -3.16 0.63 15.10
C GLY A 144 -4.46 1.40 14.75
N PRO A 145 -5.23 1.84 15.76
CA PRO A 145 -6.46 2.57 15.53
C PRO A 145 -6.23 3.88 14.79
N GLU A 146 -6.98 4.15 13.72
CA GLU A 146 -7.00 5.40 12.98
C GLU A 146 -8.44 5.93 12.99
N ARG A 147 -8.65 7.11 13.53
CA ARG A 147 -9.95 7.74 13.75
C ARG A 147 -10.18 8.98 12.88
N SER A 148 -9.14 9.46 12.22
CA SER A 148 -9.26 10.58 11.29
C SER A 148 -10.00 10.18 10.03
N VAL A 149 -10.80 11.09 9.49
CA VAL A 149 -11.56 10.87 8.26
C VAL A 149 -10.62 10.62 7.06
N ALA A 150 -9.54 11.41 6.95
CA ALA A 150 -8.49 11.16 5.97
C ALA A 150 -7.46 10.18 6.55
N ALA A 151 -7.23 9.07 5.85
CA ALA A 151 -6.20 8.11 6.23
C ALA A 151 -4.81 8.75 6.17
N THR A 152 -4.06 8.64 7.25
CA THR A 152 -2.69 9.18 7.39
C THR A 152 -1.68 8.07 7.64
N LYS A 153 -1.58 7.59 8.89
CA LYS A 153 -0.60 6.54 9.25
C LYS A 153 -0.86 5.21 8.57
N THR A 154 -2.13 4.82 8.39
CA THR A 154 -2.49 3.59 7.66
C THR A 154 -2.04 3.66 6.21
N PHE A 155 -2.22 4.82 5.55
CA PHE A 155 -1.74 5.03 4.19
C PHE A 155 -0.22 4.91 4.11
N VAL A 156 0.53 5.61 4.98
CA VAL A 156 2.01 5.57 5.03
C VAL A 156 2.50 4.15 5.31
N ALA A 157 1.88 3.44 6.25
CA ALA A 157 2.22 2.06 6.56
C ALA A 157 1.90 1.10 5.39
N SER A 158 0.82 1.33 4.63
CA SER A 158 0.54 0.57 3.41
C SER A 158 1.63 0.74 2.36
N LEU A 159 2.12 1.96 2.13
CA LEU A 159 3.24 2.21 1.21
C LEU A 159 4.50 1.46 1.66
N ALA A 160 4.81 1.50 2.96
CA ALA A 160 5.96 0.81 3.53
C ALA A 160 5.85 -0.73 3.37
N ALA A 161 4.67 -1.30 3.59
CA ALA A 161 4.40 -2.72 3.39
C ALA A 161 4.63 -3.15 1.93
N LEU A 162 4.13 -2.36 0.97
CA LEU A 162 4.30 -2.63 -0.47
C LEU A 162 5.76 -2.53 -0.91
N MET A 163 6.53 -1.58 -0.34
CA MET A 163 7.98 -1.51 -0.55
C MET A 163 8.69 -2.76 -0.03
N ARG A 164 8.34 -3.24 1.18
CA ARG A 164 8.91 -4.45 1.77
C ARG A 164 8.55 -5.70 0.97
N LEU A 165 7.30 -5.83 0.54
CA LEU A 165 6.85 -6.92 -0.31
C LEU A 165 7.69 -7.00 -1.59
N THR A 166 7.81 -5.88 -2.30
CA THR A 166 8.55 -5.82 -3.56
C THR A 166 10.03 -6.15 -3.36
N ALA A 167 10.66 -5.60 -2.30
CA ALA A 167 12.04 -5.87 -1.98
C ALA A 167 12.29 -7.35 -1.63
N LEU A 168 11.41 -7.97 -0.84
CA LEU A 168 11.52 -9.41 -0.53
C LEU A 168 11.26 -10.28 -1.75
N TRP A 169 10.33 -9.90 -2.61
CA TRP A 169 10.03 -10.64 -3.82
C TRP A 169 11.22 -10.65 -4.80
N THR A 170 11.95 -9.53 -4.91
CA THR A 170 13.23 -9.47 -5.65
C THR A 170 14.40 -10.12 -4.94
N GLY A 171 14.25 -10.58 -3.71
CA GLY A 171 15.32 -11.17 -2.90
C GLY A 171 16.16 -10.18 -2.09
N ASP A 172 15.87 -8.86 -2.15
CA ASP A 172 16.60 -7.83 -1.39
C ASP A 172 16.07 -7.71 0.05
N ARG A 173 16.53 -8.61 0.92
CA ARG A 173 16.17 -8.63 2.35
C ARG A 173 16.65 -7.37 3.10
N VAL A 174 17.75 -6.77 2.65
CA VAL A 174 18.30 -5.55 3.25
C VAL A 174 17.40 -4.36 2.93
N ALA A 175 16.91 -4.23 1.69
CA ALA A 175 15.95 -3.19 1.35
C ALA A 175 14.60 -3.38 2.05
N ALA A 176 14.19 -4.62 2.31
CA ALA A 176 12.92 -4.92 2.97
C ALA A 176 12.90 -4.52 4.45
N PHE A 177 13.97 -4.80 5.19
CA PHE A 177 14.02 -4.63 6.65
C PHE A 177 15.26 -3.90 7.17
N GLY A 178 16.30 -3.73 6.34
CA GLY A 178 17.48 -2.96 6.69
C GLY A 178 17.19 -1.46 6.69
N GLY A 179 17.51 -0.78 7.77
CA GLY A 179 17.16 0.59 8.15
C GLY A 179 17.43 1.75 7.17
N ARG A 180 17.09 1.60 5.89
CA ARG A 180 17.11 2.69 4.88
C ARG A 180 16.02 3.76 5.09
N ALA A 181 15.17 3.65 6.12
CA ALA A 181 14.34 4.77 6.60
C ALA A 181 15.16 6.06 6.82
N HIS A 182 16.47 5.92 7.07
CA HIS A 182 17.40 7.03 7.16
C HIS A 182 17.57 7.80 5.83
N ARG A 183 17.56 7.15 4.68
CA ARG A 183 17.71 7.84 3.37
C ARG A 183 16.48 8.64 2.97
N VAL A 184 15.27 8.16 3.30
CA VAL A 184 14.03 8.91 3.05
C VAL A 184 14.00 10.18 3.89
N ARG A 185 14.45 10.11 5.14
CA ARG A 185 14.55 11.28 6.04
C ARG A 185 15.55 12.33 5.52
N VAL A 186 16.68 11.91 4.96
CA VAL A 186 17.69 12.81 4.37
C VAL A 186 17.18 13.46 3.09
N THR A 187 16.46 12.74 2.24
CA THR A 187 15.89 13.29 1.00
C THR A 187 14.80 14.31 1.29
N LEU A 188 13.93 14.07 2.29
CA LEU A 188 12.89 15.01 2.71
C LEU A 188 13.50 16.27 3.36
N ARG A 189 14.60 16.17 4.13
CA ARG A 189 15.32 17.33 4.67
C ARG A 189 15.96 18.16 3.57
N ARG A 190 16.56 17.55 2.55
CA ARG A 190 17.11 18.24 1.38
C ARG A 190 16.04 18.94 0.55
N TRP A 191 14.86 18.37 0.45
CA TRP A 191 13.73 18.99 -0.26
C TRP A 191 13.20 20.22 0.48
N ARG A 192 13.01 20.13 1.80
CA ARG A 192 12.60 21.27 2.65
C ARG A 192 13.62 22.41 2.60
N GLY A 193 14.92 22.13 2.55
CA GLY A 193 15.96 23.14 2.45
C GLY A 193 15.96 23.88 1.11
N ARG A 194 15.49 23.27 0.02
CA ARG A 194 15.42 23.91 -1.31
C ARG A 194 14.15 24.74 -1.55
N SER A 195 13.07 24.47 -0.86
CA SER A 195 11.85 25.28 -0.98
C SER A 195 11.93 26.59 -0.20
N ALA A 196 12.84 26.68 0.78
CA ALA A 196 13.03 27.90 1.59
C ALA A 196 13.96 28.95 0.92
N SER A 197 14.62 28.64 -0.20
CA SER A 197 15.63 29.48 -0.83
C SER A 197 15.28 29.99 -2.23
N ARG A 198 14.00 30.14 -2.58
CA ARG A 198 13.62 30.88 -3.78
C ARG A 198 13.57 32.39 -3.46
N PRO A 199 14.48 33.21 -4.01
CA PRO A 199 14.35 34.65 -3.89
C PRO A 199 13.12 35.11 -4.66
N ARG A 200 12.28 35.94 -4.03
CA ARG A 200 11.24 36.68 -4.72
C ARG A 200 11.89 37.52 -5.82
N ALA A 201 11.56 37.24 -7.08
CA ALA A 201 11.92 38.11 -8.17
C ALA A 201 11.31 39.49 -7.92
N ALA A 202 12.19 40.50 -7.80
CA ALA A 202 11.79 41.88 -7.66
C ALA A 202 11.06 42.32 -8.93
N GLU A 203 9.83 42.79 -8.78
CA GLU A 203 9.11 43.54 -9.79
C GLU A 203 9.89 44.79 -10.15
N ARG A 204 10.57 44.80 -11.27
CA ARG A 204 11.08 46.04 -11.86
C ARG A 204 9.94 46.73 -12.57
N ARG A 205 9.37 47.76 -11.91
CA ARG A 205 8.55 48.78 -12.55
C ARG A 205 9.39 49.50 -13.60
N THR A 206 9.08 49.33 -14.85
CA THR A 206 9.52 50.23 -15.92
C THR A 206 8.55 51.39 -15.99
N ALA A 207 8.96 52.52 -15.41
CA ALA A 207 8.41 53.80 -15.80
C ALA A 207 9.00 54.17 -17.18
N ARG A 208 8.15 54.59 -18.10
CA ARG A 208 8.55 55.31 -19.31
C ARG A 208 7.94 56.71 -19.29
N PRO A 209 8.66 57.69 -19.85
CA PRO A 209 8.24 59.07 -19.94
C PRO A 209 7.06 59.28 -20.89
#